data_07fb2c32403d49df777ebe4738639401
#
_entry.id   07fb2c32403d49df777ebe4738639401
#
_cell.length_a   1.000
_cell.length_b   1.000
_cell.length_c   1.000
_cell.angle_alpha   90.00
_cell.angle_beta   90.00
_cell.angle_gamma   90.00
#
_symmetry.space_group_name_H-M   'P 1'
#
loop_
_entity.id
_entity.type
_entity.pdbx_description
1 polymer ?
#
loop_
_entity_poly.entity_id
_entity_poly.type
_entity_poly.pdbx_seq_one_letter_code
_entity_poly.pdbx_strand_id
1 'polypeptide(L)'
;QAGRNANDGISLINITEGALNEQSSMLIRLRELASQAATGTTGSTERATIQLEFNSLRNEIDRITNTTEFNGQKLIDGSLASSIASTSQVFIQIGIDSNANSRINLNEQINLTAVTSSSLSIDSLSVKTADEALTALEGVNTAISTLTATRGQVGAVQNRLMRSISNLSISVENLSAAESQIRDADIAEEVALLTRNQIMVQASTA
;
A
#
# COMPACT_ATOMS: atom_id res chain seq x y z
N GLN A 1 7.03 -18.44 3.84
CA GLN A 1 5.95 -17.96 2.97
C GLN A 1 5.30 -16.68 3.51
N ALA A 2 4.88 -16.63 4.79
CA ALA A 2 4.22 -15.45 5.37
C ALA A 2 5.03 -14.15 5.22
N GLY A 3 6.35 -14.20 5.39
CA GLY A 3 7.23 -13.06 5.15
C GLY A 3 7.26 -12.61 3.68
N ARG A 4 7.19 -13.54 2.72
CA ARG A 4 7.07 -13.20 1.29
C ARG A 4 5.73 -12.54 0.99
N ASN A 5 4.64 -13.11 1.46
CA ASN A 5 3.31 -12.54 1.29
C ASN A 5 3.21 -11.10 1.87
N ALA A 6 3.86 -10.86 3.02
CA ALA A 6 3.89 -9.54 3.62
C ALA A 6 4.72 -8.54 2.77
N ASN A 7 5.84 -8.99 2.16
CA ASN A 7 6.61 -8.16 1.22
C ASN A 7 5.83 -7.85 -0.07
N ASP A 8 5.05 -8.81 -0.59
CA ASP A 8 4.15 -8.58 -1.73
C ASP A 8 3.09 -7.53 -1.36
N GLY A 9 2.55 -7.59 -0.14
CA GLY A 9 1.65 -6.57 0.39
C GLY A 9 2.29 -5.18 0.49
N ILE A 10 3.55 -5.09 0.94
CA ILE A 10 4.30 -3.81 0.94
C ILE A 10 4.50 -3.31 -0.49
N SER A 11 4.81 -4.17 -1.45
CA SER A 11 4.99 -3.78 -2.84
C SER A 11 3.70 -3.21 -3.44
N LEU A 12 2.55 -3.84 -3.15
CA LEU A 12 1.23 -3.33 -3.52
C LEU A 12 0.97 -1.94 -2.93
N ILE A 13 1.24 -1.77 -1.63
CA ILE A 13 1.06 -0.49 -0.94
C ILE A 13 2.00 0.59 -1.49
N ASN A 14 3.24 0.27 -1.81
CA ASN A 14 4.18 1.22 -2.41
C ASN A 14 3.71 1.72 -3.78
N ILE A 15 3.13 0.85 -4.62
CA ILE A 15 2.54 1.24 -5.91
C ILE A 15 1.33 2.13 -5.68
N THR A 16 0.46 1.77 -4.72
CA THR A 16 -0.70 2.59 -4.34
C THR A 16 -0.26 3.99 -3.89
N GLU A 17 0.72 4.08 -2.98
CA GLU A 17 1.25 5.35 -2.47
C GLU A 17 1.92 6.18 -3.58
N GLY A 18 2.65 5.54 -4.49
CA GLY A 18 3.24 6.20 -5.66
C GLY A 18 2.17 6.87 -6.52
N ALA A 19 1.09 6.15 -6.84
CA ALA A 19 -0.02 6.69 -7.61
C ALA A 19 -0.75 7.84 -6.89
N LEU A 20 -1.02 7.69 -5.58
CA LEU A 20 -1.63 8.74 -4.79
C LEU A 20 -0.73 9.99 -4.67
N ASN A 21 0.60 9.83 -4.67
CA ASN A 21 1.54 10.93 -4.67
C ASN A 21 1.51 11.72 -5.98
N GLU A 22 1.44 11.03 -7.13
CA GLU A 22 1.27 11.68 -8.43
C GLU A 22 -0.06 12.45 -8.50
N GLN A 23 -1.16 11.85 -8.03
CA GLN A 23 -2.45 12.54 -7.94
C GLN A 23 -2.39 13.77 -7.01
N SER A 24 -1.66 13.70 -5.90
CA SER A 24 -1.43 14.84 -5.01
C SER A 24 -0.72 15.98 -5.73
N SER A 25 0.30 15.67 -6.52
CA SER A 25 1.04 16.66 -7.32
C SER A 25 0.13 17.34 -8.34
N MET A 26 -0.74 16.56 -9.01
CA MET A 26 -1.73 17.10 -9.94
C MET A 26 -2.78 17.99 -9.26
N LEU A 27 -3.27 17.60 -8.08
CA LEU A 27 -4.20 18.44 -7.31
C LEU A 27 -3.54 19.77 -6.88
N ILE A 28 -2.26 19.74 -6.51
CA ILE A 28 -1.51 20.97 -6.20
C ILE A 28 -1.43 21.85 -7.46
N ARG A 29 -1.17 21.26 -8.63
CA ARG A 29 -1.15 22.01 -9.90
C ARG A 29 -2.53 22.55 -10.27
N LEU A 30 -3.61 21.78 -10.07
CA LEU A 30 -4.99 22.27 -10.25
C LEU A 30 -5.30 23.48 -9.34
N ARG A 31 -4.81 23.45 -8.09
CA ARG A 31 -4.92 24.58 -7.15
C ARG A 31 -4.19 25.84 -7.65
N GLU A 32 -2.98 25.68 -8.19
CA GLU A 32 -2.23 26.78 -8.79
C GLU A 32 -2.98 27.42 -9.95
N LEU A 33 -3.52 26.58 -10.87
CA LEU A 33 -4.31 27.03 -12.00
C LEU A 33 -5.59 27.75 -11.56
N ALA A 34 -6.30 27.21 -10.58
CA ALA A 34 -7.49 27.85 -10.01
C ALA A 34 -7.14 29.20 -9.36
N SER A 35 -6.05 29.27 -8.62
CA SER A 35 -5.56 30.54 -8.03
C SER A 35 -5.18 31.56 -9.08
N GLN A 36 -4.51 31.15 -10.16
CA GLN A 36 -4.17 32.02 -11.30
C GLN A 36 -5.43 32.53 -12.00
N ALA A 37 -6.40 31.66 -12.26
CA ALA A 37 -7.66 32.04 -12.92
C ALA A 37 -8.55 32.93 -12.05
N ALA A 38 -8.48 32.81 -10.71
CA ALA A 38 -9.20 33.67 -9.77
C ALA A 38 -8.70 35.10 -9.73
N THR A 39 -7.46 35.36 -10.21
CA THR A 39 -6.88 36.69 -10.21
C THR A 39 -7.59 37.62 -11.19
N GLY A 40 -7.98 38.81 -10.74
CA GLY A 40 -8.74 39.76 -11.55
C GLY A 40 -8.00 40.32 -12.78
N THR A 41 -6.67 40.16 -12.84
CA THR A 41 -5.83 40.57 -13.98
C THR A 41 -5.82 39.55 -15.12
N THR A 42 -6.32 38.31 -14.91
CA THR A 42 -6.40 37.27 -15.92
C THR A 42 -7.62 37.51 -16.84
N GLY A 43 -7.39 37.62 -18.14
CA GLY A 43 -8.45 37.81 -19.15
C GLY A 43 -9.26 36.53 -19.42
N SER A 44 -10.34 36.64 -20.13
CA SER A 44 -11.21 35.49 -20.48
C SER A 44 -10.52 34.48 -21.40
N THR A 45 -9.65 34.95 -22.29
CA THR A 45 -8.88 34.08 -23.21
C THR A 45 -7.84 33.28 -22.48
N GLU A 46 -7.15 33.92 -21.54
CA GLU A 46 -6.16 33.26 -20.65
C GLU A 46 -6.84 32.23 -19.76
N ARG A 47 -8.00 32.56 -19.17
CA ARG A 47 -8.80 31.58 -18.40
C ARG A 47 -9.25 30.41 -19.24
N ALA A 48 -9.61 30.61 -20.50
CA ALA A 48 -9.96 29.52 -21.41
C ALA A 48 -8.77 28.56 -21.63
N THR A 49 -7.55 29.10 -21.74
CA THR A 49 -6.33 28.31 -21.87
C THR A 49 -6.03 27.53 -20.57
N ILE A 50 -6.17 28.20 -19.41
CA ILE A 50 -6.02 27.56 -18.09
C ILE A 50 -7.04 26.42 -17.93
N GLN A 51 -8.28 26.61 -18.40
CA GLN A 51 -9.32 25.57 -18.36
C GLN A 51 -8.93 24.32 -19.16
N LEU A 52 -8.22 24.45 -20.28
CA LEU A 52 -7.73 23.29 -21.02
C LEU A 52 -6.70 22.48 -20.24
N GLU A 53 -5.74 23.16 -19.59
CA GLU A 53 -4.77 22.50 -18.73
C GLU A 53 -5.46 21.86 -17.50
N PHE A 54 -6.40 22.57 -16.88
CA PHE A 54 -7.20 22.08 -15.77
C PHE A 54 -7.95 20.79 -16.13
N ASN A 55 -8.60 20.75 -17.28
CA ASN A 55 -9.29 19.56 -17.79
C ASN A 55 -8.31 18.40 -18.07
N SER A 56 -7.15 18.69 -18.63
CA SER A 56 -6.14 17.67 -18.94
C SER A 56 -5.60 17.02 -17.68
N LEU A 57 -5.31 17.78 -16.64
CA LEU A 57 -4.84 17.26 -15.35
C LEU A 57 -5.94 16.41 -14.67
N ARG A 58 -7.18 16.86 -14.73
CA ARG A 58 -8.32 16.10 -14.20
C ARG A 58 -8.49 14.76 -14.90
N ASN A 59 -8.40 14.74 -16.22
CA ASN A 59 -8.47 13.50 -17.01
C ASN A 59 -7.28 12.57 -16.69
N GLU A 60 -6.11 13.14 -16.39
CA GLU A 60 -4.93 12.37 -16.02
C GLU A 60 -5.06 11.73 -14.62
N ILE A 61 -5.73 12.40 -13.67
CA ILE A 61 -6.11 11.80 -12.38
C ILE A 61 -6.97 10.55 -12.62
N ASP A 62 -7.99 10.66 -13.48
CA ASP A 62 -8.87 9.54 -13.81
C ASP A 62 -8.11 8.43 -14.54
N ARG A 63 -7.18 8.78 -15.44
CA ARG A 63 -6.34 7.79 -16.13
C ARG A 63 -5.47 7.01 -15.13
N ILE A 64 -4.80 7.69 -14.21
CA ILE A 64 -3.97 7.04 -13.18
C ILE A 64 -4.84 6.12 -12.32
N THR A 65 -6.03 6.56 -11.91
CA THR A 65 -6.96 5.75 -11.14
C THR A 65 -7.29 4.43 -11.85
N ASN A 66 -7.55 4.49 -13.15
CA ASN A 66 -7.97 3.33 -13.93
C ASN A 66 -6.80 2.44 -14.38
N THR A 67 -5.56 2.96 -14.43
CA THR A 67 -4.40 2.20 -14.89
C THR A 67 -3.55 1.62 -13.78
N THR A 68 -3.65 2.13 -12.55
CA THR A 68 -2.84 1.64 -11.43
C THR A 68 -3.32 0.26 -10.99
N GLU A 69 -2.45 -0.72 -11.19
CA GLU A 69 -2.73 -2.12 -10.81
C GLU A 69 -1.47 -2.84 -10.34
N PHE A 70 -1.66 -3.89 -9.58
CA PHE A 70 -0.62 -4.82 -9.14
C PHE A 70 -1.10 -6.24 -9.42
N ASN A 71 -0.38 -6.98 -10.27
CA ASN A 71 -0.71 -8.35 -10.66
C ASN A 71 -2.17 -8.52 -11.14
N GLY A 72 -2.68 -7.56 -11.93
CA GLY A 72 -4.05 -7.54 -12.45
C GLY A 72 -5.11 -7.06 -11.44
N GLN A 73 -4.75 -6.80 -10.17
CA GLN A 73 -5.63 -6.20 -9.18
C GLN A 73 -5.55 -4.68 -9.26
N LYS A 74 -6.67 -4.01 -9.50
CA LYS A 74 -6.77 -2.55 -9.40
C LYS A 74 -6.62 -2.09 -7.96
N LEU A 75 -6.02 -0.92 -7.76
CA LEU A 75 -5.63 -0.46 -6.43
C LEU A 75 -6.39 0.78 -5.95
N ILE A 76 -6.65 1.74 -6.85
CA ILE A 76 -7.19 3.06 -6.48
C ILE A 76 -8.52 3.40 -7.19
N ASP A 77 -9.12 2.41 -7.87
CA ASP A 77 -10.42 2.53 -8.54
C ASP A 77 -11.63 2.23 -7.64
N GLY A 78 -11.37 1.95 -6.35
CA GLY A 78 -12.37 1.53 -5.37
C GLY A 78 -12.36 0.02 -5.07
N SER A 79 -11.54 -0.76 -5.75
CA SER A 79 -11.41 -2.21 -5.50
C SER A 79 -10.89 -2.52 -4.08
N LEU A 80 -10.25 -1.57 -3.42
CA LEU A 80 -9.80 -1.68 -2.03
C LEU A 80 -10.75 -1.02 -1.02
N ALA A 81 -11.98 -0.70 -1.41
CA ALA A 81 -12.99 -0.19 -0.48
C ALA A 81 -13.51 -1.31 0.44
N SER A 82 -13.88 -0.95 1.67
CA SER A 82 -14.48 -1.89 2.63
C SER A 82 -15.87 -2.38 2.22
N SER A 83 -16.55 -1.64 1.32
CA SER A 83 -17.86 -1.99 0.77
C SER A 83 -17.82 -3.13 -0.26
N ILE A 84 -16.65 -3.55 -0.72
CA ILE A 84 -16.50 -4.66 -1.67
C ILE A 84 -16.88 -5.98 -1.00
N ALA A 85 -17.57 -6.84 -1.76
CA ALA A 85 -17.99 -8.15 -1.27
C ALA A 85 -16.78 -8.95 -0.73
N SER A 86 -16.95 -9.64 0.39
CA SER A 86 -15.88 -10.36 1.09
C SER A 86 -15.14 -11.38 0.23
N THR A 87 -15.80 -11.88 -0.82
CA THR A 87 -15.21 -12.81 -1.81
C THR A 87 -14.20 -12.15 -2.74
N SER A 88 -14.23 -10.82 -2.87
CA SER A 88 -13.36 -10.03 -3.76
C SER A 88 -12.37 -9.15 -2.98
N GLN A 89 -12.36 -9.25 -1.65
CA GLN A 89 -11.44 -8.50 -0.81
C GLN A 89 -10.02 -9.08 -0.88
N VAL A 90 -9.04 -8.20 -0.72
CA VAL A 90 -7.62 -8.55 -0.77
C VAL A 90 -7.11 -8.85 0.63
N PHE A 91 -6.70 -10.10 0.84
CA PHE A 91 -6.13 -10.56 2.10
C PHE A 91 -4.65 -10.89 1.95
N ILE A 92 -3.86 -10.43 2.90
CA ILE A 92 -2.44 -10.81 3.01
C ILE A 92 -2.31 -11.80 4.16
N GLN A 93 -1.96 -13.05 3.85
CA GLN A 93 -1.73 -14.08 4.85
C GLN A 93 -0.35 -13.90 5.47
N ILE A 94 -0.33 -13.53 6.77
CA ILE A 94 0.89 -13.25 7.54
C ILE A 94 1.17 -14.28 8.64
N GLY A 95 0.24 -15.20 8.90
CA GLY A 95 0.39 -16.28 9.86
C GLY A 95 0.25 -17.66 9.21
N ILE A 96 0.45 -18.71 10.01
CA ILE A 96 0.36 -20.11 9.60
C ILE A 96 -1.05 -20.67 9.76
N ASP A 97 -1.89 -20.03 10.56
CA ASP A 97 -3.25 -20.48 10.87
C ASP A 97 -4.27 -19.91 9.86
N SER A 98 -5.41 -20.59 9.75
CA SER A 98 -6.53 -20.16 8.91
C SER A 98 -7.44 -19.12 9.59
N ASN A 99 -7.13 -18.68 10.80
CA ASN A 99 -7.96 -17.73 11.54
C ASN A 99 -7.78 -16.28 11.04
N ALA A 100 -8.73 -15.41 11.40
CA ALA A 100 -8.73 -14.01 10.96
C ALA A 100 -7.50 -13.21 11.45
N ASN A 101 -6.90 -13.59 12.58
CA ASN A 101 -5.73 -12.90 13.12
C ASN A 101 -4.44 -13.18 12.33
N SER A 102 -4.43 -14.26 11.55
CA SER A 102 -3.30 -14.67 10.71
C SER A 102 -3.29 -13.99 9.34
N ARG A 103 -4.25 -13.08 9.05
CA ARG A 103 -4.34 -12.36 7.80
C ARG A 103 -4.66 -10.88 8.02
N ILE A 104 -4.19 -10.05 7.12
CA ILE A 104 -4.54 -8.62 7.06
C ILE A 104 -5.52 -8.43 5.90
N ASN A 105 -6.70 -7.91 6.19
CA ASN A 105 -7.67 -7.49 5.18
C ASN A 105 -7.35 -6.06 4.77
N LEU A 106 -6.86 -5.86 3.54
CA LEU A 106 -6.51 -4.52 3.04
C LEU A 106 -7.75 -3.65 2.86
N ASN A 107 -8.85 -4.22 2.42
CA ASN A 107 -10.10 -3.49 2.20
C ASN A 107 -10.65 -2.86 3.50
N GLU A 108 -10.59 -3.57 4.61
CA GLU A 108 -11.03 -3.05 5.91
C GLU A 108 -10.04 -2.05 6.52
N GLN A 109 -8.74 -2.29 6.30
CA GLN A 109 -7.69 -1.50 6.93
C GLN A 109 -7.42 -0.17 6.20
N ILE A 110 -7.42 -0.18 4.86
CA ILE A 110 -7.18 1.01 4.05
C ILE A 110 -8.51 1.71 3.75
N ASN A 111 -9.57 0.92 3.49
CA ASN A 111 -10.87 1.41 3.04
C ASN A 111 -10.75 2.45 1.91
N LEU A 112 -9.95 2.10 0.91
CA LEU A 112 -9.63 2.99 -0.20
C LEU A 112 -10.80 3.01 -1.19
N THR A 113 -11.62 4.05 -1.10
CA THR A 113 -12.64 4.34 -2.12
C THR A 113 -11.96 4.80 -3.41
N ALA A 114 -12.68 4.77 -4.54
CA ALA A 114 -12.14 5.26 -5.79
C ALA A 114 -11.58 6.69 -5.65
N VAL A 115 -10.40 6.96 -6.20
CA VAL A 115 -9.80 8.31 -6.21
C VAL A 115 -9.90 8.88 -7.61
N THR A 116 -11.14 9.05 -8.07
CA THR A 116 -11.47 9.66 -9.37
C THR A 116 -11.77 11.14 -9.21
N SER A 117 -11.79 11.86 -10.32
CA SER A 117 -12.24 13.26 -10.36
C SER A 117 -13.65 13.42 -9.79
N SER A 118 -14.55 12.46 -10.04
CA SER A 118 -15.92 12.47 -9.52
C SER A 118 -15.96 12.24 -8.01
N SER A 119 -15.21 11.26 -7.47
CA SER A 119 -15.21 10.98 -6.04
C SER A 119 -14.53 12.08 -5.21
N LEU A 120 -13.59 12.81 -5.82
CA LEU A 120 -12.97 14.00 -5.25
C LEU A 120 -13.82 15.27 -5.45
N SER A 121 -14.98 15.16 -6.14
CA SER A 121 -15.90 16.28 -6.43
C SER A 121 -15.23 17.41 -7.21
N ILE A 122 -14.29 17.07 -8.10
CA ILE A 122 -13.58 18.04 -8.96
C ILE A 122 -14.00 17.94 -10.43
N ASP A 123 -14.85 16.98 -10.78
CA ASP A 123 -15.28 16.69 -12.16
C ASP A 123 -16.10 17.84 -12.79
N SER A 124 -16.88 18.53 -11.99
CA SER A 124 -17.75 19.65 -12.40
C SER A 124 -17.10 21.03 -12.25
N LEU A 125 -15.89 21.10 -11.66
CA LEU A 125 -15.21 22.38 -11.42
C LEU A 125 -14.76 23.04 -12.72
N SER A 126 -14.90 24.37 -12.79
CA SER A 126 -14.53 25.23 -13.90
C SER A 126 -13.70 26.42 -13.42
N VAL A 127 -12.82 26.92 -14.27
CA VAL A 127 -11.98 28.11 -14.02
C VAL A 127 -12.16 29.18 -15.10
N LYS A 128 -13.29 29.14 -15.84
CA LYS A 128 -13.59 30.07 -16.96
C LYS A 128 -13.90 31.48 -16.50
N THR A 129 -14.44 31.62 -15.29
CA THR A 129 -14.71 32.92 -14.66
C THR A 129 -13.97 33.03 -13.33
N ALA A 130 -13.81 34.24 -12.80
CA ALA A 130 -13.13 34.44 -11.51
C ALA A 130 -13.90 33.78 -10.35
N ASP A 131 -15.22 33.85 -10.37
CA ASP A 131 -16.08 33.26 -9.32
C ASP A 131 -16.05 31.73 -9.37
N GLU A 132 -16.10 31.14 -10.56
CA GLU A 132 -15.92 29.70 -10.75
C GLU A 132 -14.53 29.23 -10.28
N ALA A 133 -13.48 30.02 -10.56
CA ALA A 133 -12.13 29.72 -10.14
C ALA A 133 -11.95 29.76 -8.60
N LEU A 134 -12.64 30.65 -7.90
CA LEU A 134 -12.69 30.66 -6.43
C LEU A 134 -13.38 29.40 -5.88
N THR A 135 -14.51 29.01 -6.49
CA THR A 135 -15.20 27.76 -6.17
C THR A 135 -14.32 26.53 -6.45
N ALA A 136 -13.61 26.54 -7.57
CA ALA A 136 -12.67 25.47 -7.93
C ALA A 136 -11.51 25.39 -6.93
N LEU A 137 -11.00 26.53 -6.48
CA LEU A 137 -9.94 26.58 -5.46
C LEU A 137 -10.36 25.92 -4.15
N GLU A 138 -11.59 26.16 -3.68
CA GLU A 138 -12.15 25.55 -2.47
C GLU A 138 -12.36 24.04 -2.67
N GLY A 139 -12.93 23.62 -3.81
CA GLY A 139 -13.14 22.22 -4.14
C GLY A 139 -11.83 21.44 -4.23
N VAL A 140 -10.81 22.00 -4.88
CA VAL A 140 -9.49 21.36 -4.98
C VAL A 140 -8.79 21.27 -3.60
N ASN A 141 -8.93 22.28 -2.74
CA ASN A 141 -8.39 22.21 -1.37
C ASN A 141 -9.06 21.08 -0.56
N THR A 142 -10.36 20.88 -0.73
CA THR A 142 -11.10 19.77 -0.11
C THR A 142 -10.61 18.43 -0.65
N ALA A 143 -10.40 18.32 -1.96
CA ALA A 143 -9.85 17.12 -2.60
C ALA A 143 -8.43 16.79 -2.08
N ILE A 144 -7.56 17.79 -1.93
CA ILE A 144 -6.21 17.62 -1.34
C ILE A 144 -6.31 17.07 0.10
N SER A 145 -7.22 17.62 0.91
CA SER A 145 -7.41 17.15 2.29
C SER A 145 -7.90 15.71 2.34
N THR A 146 -8.85 15.35 1.48
CA THR A 146 -9.36 13.97 1.36
C THR A 146 -8.26 13.01 0.93
N LEU A 147 -7.48 13.37 -0.10
CA LEU A 147 -6.38 12.54 -0.58
C LEU A 147 -5.29 12.37 0.49
N THR A 148 -4.99 13.43 1.24
CA THR A 148 -4.00 13.38 2.33
C THR A 148 -4.45 12.44 3.45
N ALA A 149 -5.74 12.46 3.81
CA ALA A 149 -6.30 11.53 4.79
C ALA A 149 -6.20 10.07 4.30
N THR A 150 -6.52 9.83 3.04
CA THR A 150 -6.39 8.51 2.39
C THR A 150 -4.94 8.01 2.43
N ARG A 151 -3.97 8.86 2.07
CA ARG A 151 -2.53 8.53 2.17
C ARG A 151 -2.11 8.20 3.60
N GLY A 152 -2.64 8.91 4.59
CA GLY A 152 -2.43 8.60 6.01
C GLY A 152 -2.87 7.18 6.38
N GLN A 153 -4.01 6.73 5.87
CA GLN A 153 -4.50 5.36 6.08
C GLN A 153 -3.58 4.32 5.41
N VAL A 154 -3.18 4.56 4.16
CA VAL A 154 -2.23 3.70 3.43
C VAL A 154 -0.91 3.58 4.18
N GLY A 155 -0.34 4.70 4.66
CA GLY A 155 0.90 4.72 5.44
C GLY A 155 0.78 4.00 6.79
N ALA A 156 -0.38 4.06 7.45
CA ALA A 156 -0.63 3.31 8.69
C ALA A 156 -0.58 1.79 8.45
N VAL A 157 -1.17 1.32 7.35
CA VAL A 157 -1.14 -0.10 6.97
C VAL A 157 0.26 -0.55 6.56
N GLN A 158 1.01 0.29 5.85
CA GLN A 158 2.41 0.04 5.52
C GLN A 158 3.25 -0.19 6.79
N ASN A 159 3.14 0.71 7.77
CA ASN A 159 3.82 0.58 9.06
C ASN A 159 3.42 -0.71 9.80
N ARG A 160 2.14 -1.08 9.75
CA ARG A 160 1.65 -2.33 10.36
C ARG A 160 2.26 -3.56 9.68
N LEU A 161 2.32 -3.59 8.35
CA LEU A 161 2.96 -4.69 7.60
C LEU A 161 4.46 -4.80 7.93
N MET A 162 5.18 -3.68 7.98
CA MET A 162 6.60 -3.68 8.36
C MET A 162 6.82 -4.26 9.76
N ARG A 163 5.98 -3.90 10.73
CA ARG A 163 6.04 -4.49 12.08
C ARG A 163 5.73 -5.99 12.08
N SER A 164 4.77 -6.41 11.25
CA SER A 164 4.44 -7.84 11.12
C SER A 164 5.60 -8.62 10.53
N ILE A 165 6.32 -8.08 9.54
CA ILE A 165 7.52 -8.70 8.97
C ILE A 165 8.62 -8.82 10.04
N SER A 166 8.87 -7.77 10.81
CA SER A 166 9.85 -7.81 11.90
C SER A 166 9.52 -8.91 12.93
N ASN A 167 8.26 -9.00 13.35
CA ASN A 167 7.82 -10.04 14.27
C ASN A 167 7.94 -11.45 13.67
N LEU A 168 7.62 -11.61 12.39
CA LEU A 168 7.78 -12.88 11.69
C LEU A 168 9.25 -13.29 11.61
N SER A 169 10.16 -12.35 11.34
CA SER A 169 11.60 -12.63 11.28
C SER A 169 12.13 -13.10 12.62
N ILE A 170 11.76 -12.44 13.72
CA ILE A 170 12.13 -12.84 15.09
C ILE A 170 11.53 -14.23 15.41
N SER A 171 10.29 -14.48 15.02
CA SER A 171 9.65 -15.79 15.26
C SER A 171 10.34 -16.91 14.48
N VAL A 172 10.75 -16.67 13.24
CA VAL A 172 11.50 -17.64 12.43
C VAL A 172 12.86 -17.93 13.05
N GLU A 173 13.57 -16.90 13.52
CA GLU A 173 14.87 -17.05 14.18
C GLU A 173 14.73 -17.89 15.46
N ASN A 174 13.76 -17.58 16.33
CA ASN A 174 13.52 -18.33 17.56
C ASN A 174 13.10 -19.80 17.30
N LEU A 175 12.24 -20.02 16.30
CA LEU A 175 11.83 -21.37 15.92
C LEU A 175 13.00 -22.17 15.32
N SER A 176 13.85 -21.54 14.50
CA SER A 176 15.06 -22.18 13.96
C SER A 176 16.05 -22.53 15.05
N ALA A 177 16.25 -21.65 16.05
CA ALA A 177 17.09 -21.93 17.19
C ALA A 177 16.54 -23.08 18.05
N ALA A 178 15.22 -23.12 18.28
CA ALA A 178 14.57 -24.21 19.00
C ALA A 178 14.62 -25.54 18.22
N GLU A 179 14.45 -25.51 16.91
CA GLU A 179 14.60 -26.69 16.04
C GLU A 179 16.04 -27.22 16.12
N SER A 180 17.04 -26.35 16.05
CA SER A 180 18.46 -26.72 16.19
C SER A 180 18.72 -27.41 17.54
N GLN A 181 18.20 -26.86 18.64
CA GLN A 181 18.37 -27.48 19.96
C GLN A 181 17.76 -28.89 20.11
N ILE A 182 16.69 -29.16 19.34
CA ILE A 182 16.02 -30.46 19.38
C ILE A 182 16.65 -31.46 18.40
N ARG A 183 17.07 -30.97 17.23
CA ARG A 183 17.47 -31.80 16.10
C ARG A 183 18.97 -32.01 15.99
N ASP A 184 19.76 -31.01 16.41
CA ASP A 184 21.21 -31.08 16.26
C ASP A 184 21.78 -31.92 17.41
N ALA A 185 22.35 -33.07 17.07
CA ALA A 185 23.11 -33.90 18.01
C ALA A 185 24.47 -33.24 18.27
N ASP A 186 24.92 -33.29 19.49
CA ASP A 186 26.33 -32.98 19.81
C ASP A 186 27.24 -34.03 19.18
N ILE A 187 27.81 -33.67 18.04
CA ILE A 187 28.68 -34.56 17.25
C ILE A 187 29.89 -35.03 18.09
N ALA A 188 30.39 -34.20 19.00
CA ALA A 188 31.52 -34.59 19.83
C ALA A 188 31.12 -35.68 20.83
N GLU A 189 29.95 -35.61 21.44
CA GLU A 189 29.41 -36.63 22.35
C GLU A 189 29.11 -37.94 21.58
N GLU A 190 28.46 -37.84 20.38
CA GLU A 190 28.11 -39.00 19.59
C GLU A 190 29.34 -39.74 19.04
N VAL A 191 30.38 -39.01 18.60
CA VAL A 191 31.67 -39.60 18.20
C VAL A 191 32.38 -40.25 19.39
N ALA A 192 32.34 -39.67 20.59
CA ALA A 192 32.91 -40.24 21.79
C ALA A 192 32.20 -41.57 22.17
N LEU A 193 30.86 -41.58 22.10
CA LEU A 193 30.05 -42.77 22.29
C LEU A 193 30.34 -43.87 21.26
N LEU A 194 30.47 -43.47 19.99
CA LEU A 194 30.80 -44.41 18.91
C LEU A 194 32.20 -45.02 19.14
N THR A 195 33.19 -44.19 19.45
CA THR A 195 34.57 -44.64 19.72
C THR A 195 34.62 -45.56 20.92
N ARG A 196 33.93 -45.22 22.03
CA ARG A 196 33.83 -46.08 23.20
C ARG A 196 33.19 -47.44 22.87
N ASN A 197 32.11 -47.46 22.11
CA ASN A 197 31.44 -48.69 21.71
C ASN A 197 32.34 -49.53 20.79
N GLN A 198 33.08 -48.93 19.89
CA GLN A 198 34.06 -49.65 19.02
C GLN A 198 35.19 -50.28 19.83
N ILE A 199 35.72 -49.56 20.81
CA ILE A 199 36.76 -50.11 21.72
C ILE A 199 36.20 -51.29 22.54
N MET A 200 34.96 -51.15 23.05
CA MET A 200 34.33 -52.24 23.82
C MET A 200 34.06 -53.50 22.95
N VAL A 201 33.64 -53.34 21.71
CA VAL A 201 33.46 -54.46 20.76
C VAL A 201 34.82 -55.12 20.49
N GLN A 202 35.88 -54.34 20.23
CA GLN A 202 37.24 -54.92 20.03
C GLN A 202 37.74 -55.67 21.26
N ALA A 203 37.54 -55.07 22.44
CA ALA A 203 37.95 -55.74 23.70
C ALA A 203 37.14 -57.02 24.03
N SER A 204 35.88 -57.13 23.57
CA SER A 204 35.07 -58.31 23.79
C SER A 204 35.33 -59.45 22.79
N THR A 205 36.02 -59.15 21.69
CA THR A 205 36.39 -60.13 20.64
C THR A 205 37.85 -60.58 20.74
N ALA A 206 38.65 -59.99 21.58
CA ALA A 206 40.02 -60.40 21.94
C ALA A 206 40.02 -61.34 23.15
#